data_0de25bb736fc6ea93555fbad9269be49
#
_entry.id   0de25bb736fc6ea93555fbad9269be49
#
_cell.length_a   1.000
_cell.length_b   1.000
_cell.length_c   1.000
_cell.angle_alpha   90.00
_cell.angle_beta   90.00
_cell.angle_gamma   90.00
#
_symmetry.space_group_name_H-M   'P 1'
#
loop_
_entity.id
_entity.type
_entity.pdbx_description
1 polymer ?
#
loop_
_entity_poly.entity_id
_entity_poly.type
_entity_poly.pdbx_seq_one_letter_code
_entity_poly.pdbx_strand_id
1 'polypeptide(L)'
;MCRMQPSNIRALIVDDDVDLRSVLTDYIAQMGVSVRMAGSVSDAIRIIKAEAIPFDLILTDLKIPGGSGMDVLKAAHATDPSTLVTIITGYATMETAIDAMRHGAHNYVAKPFSLNEIGVQVRNMIERVTLSKENARLSVRLQELYQQVNQIQNERIEFARLHEDLSRQLQENTRKLDQLLALSAGRLTGAQSIILHGGKSVV
;
A
#
# COMPACT_ATOMS: atom_id res chain seq x y z
N MET A 1 -7.58 16.14 19.41
CA MET A 1 -6.30 15.44 19.57
C MET A 1 -6.51 14.00 19.15
N CYS A 2 -6.22 13.70 17.89
CA CYS A 2 -6.28 12.32 17.38
C CYS A 2 -5.11 11.55 17.99
N ARG A 3 -5.37 10.60 18.87
CA ARG A 3 -4.34 9.64 19.33
C ARG A 3 -4.00 8.77 18.12
N MET A 4 -2.91 9.12 17.45
CA MET A 4 -2.27 8.19 16.52
C MET A 4 -1.97 6.91 17.32
N GLN A 5 -2.61 5.82 16.94
CA GLN A 5 -2.21 4.50 17.44
C GLN A 5 -0.74 4.30 17.03
N PRO A 6 0.16 3.90 17.95
CA PRO A 6 1.54 3.70 17.59
C PRO A 6 1.57 2.64 16.48
N SER A 7 1.91 3.06 15.27
CA SER A 7 2.37 2.15 14.24
C SER A 7 3.42 1.26 14.92
N ASN A 8 3.32 -0.07 14.75
CA ASN A 8 4.23 -1.04 15.36
C ASN A 8 5.66 -0.82 14.81
N ILE A 9 6.32 0.22 15.33
CA ILE A 9 7.68 0.60 14.93
C ILE A 9 8.65 -0.29 15.68
N ARG A 10 9.58 -0.85 14.94
CA ARG A 10 10.56 -1.81 15.42
C ARG A 10 11.95 -1.21 15.33
N ALA A 11 12.69 -1.23 16.43
CA ALA A 11 14.07 -0.77 16.48
C ALA A 11 15.04 -1.86 16.88
N LEU A 12 16.27 -1.77 16.40
CA LEU A 12 17.42 -2.56 16.85
C LEU A 12 18.48 -1.61 17.38
N ILE A 13 18.97 -1.87 18.59
CA ILE A 13 20.09 -1.14 19.19
C ILE A 13 21.30 -2.08 19.22
N VAL A 14 22.42 -1.60 18.68
CA VAL A 14 23.65 -2.38 18.55
C VAL A 14 24.79 -1.59 19.16
N ASP A 15 25.26 -2.02 20.34
CA ASP A 15 26.36 -1.42 21.08
C ASP A 15 26.97 -2.51 21.96
N ASP A 16 28.27 -2.54 22.16
CA ASP A 16 28.90 -3.51 23.06
C ASP A 16 28.82 -3.09 24.53
N ASP A 17 28.63 -1.80 24.81
CA ASP A 17 28.36 -1.28 26.13
C ASP A 17 26.93 -1.68 26.58
N VAL A 18 26.90 -2.60 27.55
CA VAL A 18 25.65 -3.17 28.10
C VAL A 18 24.78 -2.11 28.76
N ASP A 19 25.40 -1.20 29.51
CA ASP A 19 24.70 -0.16 30.28
C ASP A 19 24.07 0.87 29.30
N LEU A 20 24.85 1.35 28.36
CA LEU A 20 24.35 2.28 27.33
C LEU A 20 23.24 1.65 26.51
N ARG A 21 23.42 0.39 26.10
CA ARG A 21 22.40 -0.35 25.34
C ARG A 21 21.10 -0.50 26.13
N SER A 22 21.16 -0.79 27.42
CA SER A 22 19.98 -0.88 28.27
C SER A 22 19.28 0.46 28.42
N VAL A 23 20.03 1.53 28.73
CA VAL A 23 19.49 2.89 28.90
C VAL A 23 18.79 3.37 27.60
N LEU A 24 19.41 3.15 26.44
CA LEU A 24 18.82 3.53 25.17
C LEU A 24 17.56 2.70 24.88
N THR A 25 17.57 1.41 25.21
CA THR A 25 16.41 0.53 25.02
C THR A 25 15.22 1.01 25.83
N ASP A 26 15.41 1.26 27.13
CA ASP A 26 14.36 1.72 28.02
C ASP A 26 13.80 3.08 27.59
N TYR A 27 14.70 3.98 27.19
CA TYR A 27 14.31 5.31 26.74
C TYR A 27 13.50 5.29 25.43
N ILE A 28 13.92 4.49 24.45
CA ILE A 28 13.23 4.38 23.15
C ILE A 28 11.92 3.59 23.30
N ALA A 29 11.88 2.56 24.15
CA ALA A 29 10.66 1.81 24.44
C ALA A 29 9.55 2.70 25.03
N GLN A 30 9.90 3.70 25.87
CA GLN A 30 8.93 4.69 26.38
C GLN A 30 8.28 5.54 25.29
N MET A 31 8.86 5.59 24.08
CA MET A 31 8.25 6.25 22.91
C MET A 31 7.26 5.35 22.14
N GLY A 32 6.99 4.14 22.65
CA GLY A 32 6.08 3.18 22.02
C GLY A 32 6.71 2.34 20.90
N VAL A 33 8.04 2.25 20.86
CA VAL A 33 8.82 1.47 19.89
C VAL A 33 9.14 0.09 20.48
N SER A 34 8.98 -0.96 19.68
CA SER A 34 9.42 -2.32 20.03
C SER A 34 10.91 -2.45 19.78
N VAL A 35 11.71 -2.64 20.82
CA VAL A 35 13.18 -2.62 20.74
C VAL A 35 13.77 -4.01 20.90
N ARG A 36 14.72 -4.36 20.03
CA ARG A 36 15.63 -5.50 20.15
C ARG A 36 17.05 -4.98 20.38
N MET A 37 17.91 -5.83 20.93
CA MET A 37 19.29 -5.49 21.28
C MET A 37 20.26 -6.50 20.68
N ALA A 38 21.46 -6.03 20.33
CA ALA A 38 22.61 -6.84 19.94
C ALA A 38 23.89 -6.25 20.54
N GLY A 39 24.81 -7.10 20.98
CA GLY A 39 26.11 -6.68 21.55
C GLY A 39 27.27 -6.86 20.58
N SER A 40 27.05 -7.32 19.36
CA SER A 40 28.08 -7.55 18.35
C SER A 40 27.49 -7.41 16.94
N VAL A 41 28.37 -7.21 15.93
CA VAL A 41 27.97 -7.16 14.51
C VAL A 41 27.35 -8.49 14.07
N SER A 42 27.95 -9.61 14.44
CA SER A 42 27.46 -10.94 14.07
C SER A 42 26.06 -11.21 14.63
N ASP A 43 25.80 -10.80 15.88
CA ASP A 43 24.49 -10.94 16.51
C ASP A 43 23.45 -10.03 15.87
N ALA A 44 23.82 -8.77 15.58
CA ALA A 44 22.95 -7.82 14.88
C ALA A 44 22.54 -8.35 13.50
N ILE A 45 23.50 -8.81 12.69
CA ILE A 45 23.23 -9.35 11.35
C ILE A 45 22.35 -10.61 11.44
N ARG A 46 22.61 -11.49 12.41
CA ARG A 46 21.77 -12.67 12.64
C ARG A 46 20.33 -12.28 12.98
N ILE A 47 20.14 -11.30 13.85
CA ILE A 47 18.81 -10.79 14.22
C ILE A 47 18.13 -10.16 13.00
N ILE A 48 18.80 -9.29 12.26
CA ILE A 48 18.24 -8.63 11.06
C ILE A 48 17.74 -9.67 10.04
N LYS A 49 18.51 -10.72 9.78
CA LYS A 49 18.15 -11.77 8.81
C LYS A 49 17.10 -12.75 9.31
N ALA A 50 16.97 -12.95 10.62
CA ALA A 50 16.02 -13.89 11.20
C ALA A 50 14.61 -13.32 11.38
N GLU A 51 14.47 -11.99 11.39
CA GLU A 51 13.18 -11.34 11.59
C GLU A 51 12.35 -11.34 10.30
N ALA A 52 11.11 -11.82 10.39
CA ALA A 52 10.17 -11.86 9.25
C ALA A 52 9.73 -10.45 8.80
N ILE A 53 9.76 -9.48 9.72
CA ILE A 53 9.42 -8.08 9.43
C ILE A 53 10.70 -7.26 9.69
N PRO A 54 11.19 -6.49 8.71
CA PRO A 54 12.36 -5.65 8.87
C PRO A 54 12.25 -4.66 10.04
N PHE A 55 13.39 -4.21 10.53
CA PHE A 55 13.43 -3.10 11.48
C PHE A 55 13.22 -1.78 10.76
N ASP A 56 12.46 -0.90 11.38
CA ASP A 56 12.25 0.46 10.88
C ASP A 56 13.43 1.37 11.21
N LEU A 57 13.99 1.18 12.42
CA LEU A 57 15.06 1.99 12.98
C LEU A 57 16.21 1.11 13.46
N ILE A 58 17.44 1.51 13.19
CA ILE A 58 18.62 0.88 13.78
C ILE A 58 19.53 1.98 14.35
N LEU A 59 19.93 1.83 15.61
CA LEU A 59 20.96 2.62 16.25
C LEU A 59 22.17 1.71 16.48
N THR A 60 23.32 2.05 15.93
CA THR A 60 24.51 1.19 16.02
C THR A 60 25.75 2.00 16.35
N ASP A 61 26.60 1.50 17.25
CA ASP A 61 27.96 2.02 17.36
C ASP A 61 28.73 1.71 16.07
N LEU A 62 29.68 2.55 15.74
CA LEU A 62 30.59 2.34 14.63
C LEU A 62 31.63 1.25 14.94
N LYS A 63 32.14 1.22 16.17
CA LYS A 63 33.15 0.25 16.63
C LYS A 63 32.53 -0.76 17.56
N ILE A 64 32.26 -1.94 17.05
CA ILE A 64 31.62 -3.03 17.78
C ILE A 64 32.42 -4.33 17.58
N PRO A 65 32.49 -5.24 18.56
CA PRO A 65 33.16 -6.53 18.40
C PRO A 65 32.63 -7.30 17.17
N GLY A 66 33.56 -7.80 16.38
CA GLY A 66 33.29 -8.62 15.19
C GLY A 66 33.10 -7.83 13.90
N GLY A 67 33.32 -6.51 13.89
CA GLY A 67 33.26 -5.69 12.68
C GLY A 67 32.96 -4.21 12.94
N SER A 68 32.15 -3.63 12.10
CA SER A 68 31.79 -2.20 12.15
C SER A 68 30.29 -2.00 12.06
N GLY A 69 29.76 -0.93 12.66
CA GLY A 69 28.39 -0.47 12.44
C GLY A 69 28.05 -0.23 10.98
N MET A 70 29.05 -0.02 10.12
CA MET A 70 28.87 0.05 8.68
C MET A 70 28.45 -1.31 8.07
N ASP A 71 28.87 -2.43 8.67
CA ASP A 71 28.45 -3.75 8.23
C ASP A 71 26.99 -4.01 8.63
N VAL A 72 26.59 -3.50 9.80
CA VAL A 72 25.18 -3.51 10.25
C VAL A 72 24.31 -2.67 9.32
N LEU A 73 24.75 -1.46 8.94
CA LEU A 73 24.08 -0.59 7.97
C LEU A 73 23.86 -1.29 6.63
N LYS A 74 24.92 -1.88 6.07
CA LYS A 74 24.84 -2.62 4.81
C LYS A 74 23.89 -3.81 4.88
N ALA A 75 23.93 -4.58 5.98
CA ALA A 75 23.05 -5.71 6.19
C ALA A 75 21.58 -5.28 6.34
N ALA A 76 21.32 -4.17 7.03
CA ALA A 76 19.99 -3.60 7.16
C ALA A 76 19.41 -3.20 5.79
N HIS A 77 20.16 -2.43 4.99
CA HIS A 77 19.72 -1.97 3.68
C HIS A 77 19.65 -3.09 2.63
N ALA A 78 20.41 -4.17 2.79
CA ALA A 78 20.24 -5.37 1.97
C ALA A 78 18.93 -6.12 2.26
N THR A 79 18.39 -5.98 3.47
CA THR A 79 17.11 -6.57 3.87
C THR A 79 15.95 -5.64 3.53
N ASP A 80 16.05 -4.38 3.91
CA ASP A 80 15.06 -3.33 3.59
C ASP A 80 15.77 -1.96 3.44
N PRO A 81 15.85 -1.40 2.23
CA PRO A 81 16.45 -0.10 1.99
C PRO A 81 15.75 1.07 2.70
N SER A 82 14.52 0.87 3.18
CA SER A 82 13.76 1.90 3.90
C SER A 82 14.13 1.99 5.38
N THR A 83 14.90 1.04 5.93
CA THR A 83 15.38 1.05 7.32
C THR A 83 16.23 2.29 7.58
N LEU A 84 15.86 3.09 8.57
CA LEU A 84 16.62 4.27 8.97
C LEU A 84 17.72 3.88 9.97
N VAL A 85 18.98 4.06 9.57
CA VAL A 85 20.14 3.69 10.39
C VAL A 85 20.85 4.92 10.92
N THR A 86 21.01 5.02 12.23
CA THR A 86 21.82 6.04 12.93
C THR A 86 23.10 5.41 13.46
N ILE A 87 24.25 5.97 13.08
CA ILE A 87 25.55 5.62 13.63
C ILE A 87 25.79 6.49 14.88
N ILE A 88 26.16 5.86 16.00
CA ILE A 88 26.47 6.54 17.26
C ILE A 88 27.88 6.12 17.67
N THR A 89 28.84 7.05 17.80
CA THR A 89 30.20 6.62 18.04
C THR A 89 31.05 7.63 18.82
N GLY A 90 31.95 7.11 19.66
CA GLY A 90 33.00 7.90 20.33
C GLY A 90 34.20 8.26 19.44
N TYR A 91 34.26 7.69 18.22
CA TYR A 91 35.33 7.90 17.25
C TYR A 91 34.87 8.74 16.07
N ALA A 92 34.12 9.80 16.37
CA ALA A 92 33.58 10.66 15.35
C ALA A 92 34.69 11.50 14.68
N THR A 93 34.83 11.34 13.36
CA THR A 93 35.63 12.21 12.49
C THR A 93 34.79 12.66 11.29
N MET A 94 35.22 13.74 10.64
CA MET A 94 34.58 14.19 9.40
C MET A 94 34.55 13.07 8.34
N GLU A 95 35.63 12.32 8.23
CA GLU A 95 35.76 11.24 7.24
C GLU A 95 34.77 10.10 7.50
N THR A 96 34.68 9.64 8.76
CA THR A 96 33.76 8.55 9.13
C THR A 96 32.29 8.98 9.01
N ALA A 97 31.98 10.26 9.28
CA ALA A 97 30.64 10.80 9.08
C ALA A 97 30.28 10.86 7.58
N ILE A 98 31.18 11.36 6.74
CA ILE A 98 30.95 11.41 5.29
C ILE A 98 30.80 10.01 4.71
N ASP A 99 31.63 9.05 5.16
CA ASP A 99 31.56 7.66 4.69
C ASP A 99 30.22 7.02 5.09
N ALA A 100 29.78 7.18 6.33
CA ALA A 100 28.50 6.70 6.79
C ALA A 100 27.32 7.26 5.96
N MET A 101 27.31 8.58 5.72
CA MET A 101 26.26 9.23 4.92
C MET A 101 26.27 8.77 3.46
N ARG A 102 27.44 8.54 2.85
CA ARG A 102 27.55 7.99 1.49
C ARG A 102 27.00 6.58 1.38
N HIS A 103 27.09 5.79 2.45
CA HIS A 103 26.53 4.43 2.49
C HIS A 103 25.05 4.40 2.93
N GLY A 104 24.42 5.57 3.09
CA GLY A 104 22.99 5.67 3.37
C GLY A 104 22.63 5.75 4.86
N ALA A 105 23.58 6.01 5.76
CA ALA A 105 23.21 6.30 7.13
C ALA A 105 22.26 7.51 7.18
N HIS A 106 21.19 7.39 7.96
CA HIS A 106 20.21 8.45 8.11
C HIS A 106 20.75 9.58 9.00
N ASN A 107 21.45 9.22 10.07
CA ASN A 107 22.09 10.15 11.01
C ASN A 107 23.43 9.62 11.50
N TYR A 108 24.25 10.54 12.00
CA TYR A 108 25.52 10.25 12.63
C TYR A 108 25.66 11.09 13.89
N VAL A 109 25.87 10.46 15.05
CA VAL A 109 25.91 11.09 16.37
C VAL A 109 27.23 10.79 17.06
N ALA A 110 27.92 11.83 17.54
CA ALA A 110 29.15 11.66 18.31
C ALA A 110 28.85 11.42 19.81
N LYS A 111 29.54 10.46 20.42
CA LYS A 111 29.59 10.32 21.88
C LYS A 111 30.64 11.32 22.46
N PRO A 112 30.39 12.01 23.59
CA PRO A 112 29.21 11.87 24.46
C PRO A 112 28.00 12.65 23.92
N PHE A 113 26.80 12.08 24.09
CA PHE A 113 25.54 12.70 23.75
C PHE A 113 24.59 12.72 24.97
N SER A 114 23.58 13.56 24.94
CA SER A 114 22.49 13.52 25.91
C SER A 114 21.34 12.61 25.41
N LEU A 115 20.59 12.01 26.36
CA LEU A 115 19.39 11.26 26.00
C LEU A 115 18.36 12.12 25.26
N ASN A 116 18.34 13.43 25.55
CA ASN A 116 17.44 14.36 24.83
C ASN A 116 17.82 14.51 23.36
N GLU A 117 19.11 14.56 23.01
CA GLU A 117 19.57 14.60 21.63
C GLU A 117 19.16 13.33 20.87
N ILE A 118 19.42 12.15 21.45
CA ILE A 118 18.95 10.88 20.84
C ILE A 118 17.43 10.88 20.73
N GLY A 119 16.73 11.37 21.77
CA GLY A 119 15.29 11.43 21.76
C GLY A 119 14.70 12.29 20.63
N VAL A 120 15.33 13.41 20.30
CA VAL A 120 14.94 14.23 19.15
C VAL A 120 15.15 13.46 17.85
N GLN A 121 16.32 12.83 17.68
CA GLN A 121 16.62 12.04 16.47
C GLN A 121 15.64 10.90 16.28
N VAL A 122 15.40 10.12 17.32
CA VAL A 122 14.49 8.98 17.27
C VAL A 122 13.05 9.43 16.97
N ARG A 123 12.58 10.52 17.56
CA ARG A 123 11.24 11.06 17.24
C ARG A 123 11.10 11.44 15.78
N ASN A 124 12.10 12.12 15.22
CA ASN A 124 12.10 12.48 13.80
C ASN A 124 12.09 11.24 12.89
N MET A 125 12.84 10.19 13.27
CA MET A 125 12.83 8.92 12.54
C MET A 125 11.47 8.23 12.65
N ILE A 126 10.85 8.19 13.82
CA ILE A 126 9.51 7.65 14.05
C ILE A 126 8.48 8.35 13.16
N GLU A 127 8.51 9.68 13.13
CA GLU A 127 7.61 10.48 12.30
C GLU A 127 7.79 10.16 10.81
N ARG A 128 9.04 10.11 10.34
CA ARG A 128 9.37 9.78 8.96
C ARG A 128 8.88 8.38 8.56
N VAL A 129 9.13 7.36 9.39
CA VAL A 129 8.65 5.99 9.16
C VAL A 129 7.13 5.94 9.15
N THR A 130 6.49 6.60 10.09
CA THR A 130 5.02 6.64 10.16
C THR A 130 4.42 7.24 8.90
N LEU A 131 4.91 8.40 8.46
CA LEU A 131 4.46 9.05 7.24
C LEU A 131 4.71 8.19 5.99
N SER A 132 5.87 7.52 5.92
CA SER A 132 6.18 6.61 4.81
C SER A 132 5.22 5.43 4.74
N LYS A 133 4.95 4.78 5.88
CA LYS A 133 3.98 3.67 5.96
C LYS A 133 2.56 4.12 5.61
N GLU A 134 2.15 5.29 6.05
CA GLU A 134 0.83 5.84 5.74
C GLU A 134 0.69 6.16 4.26
N ASN A 135 1.70 6.79 3.65
CA ASN A 135 1.72 7.05 2.21
C ASN A 135 1.65 5.76 1.38
N ALA A 136 2.40 4.72 1.76
CA ALA A 136 2.35 3.42 1.10
C ALA A 136 0.94 2.81 1.20
N ARG A 137 0.32 2.86 2.39
CA ARG A 137 -1.05 2.37 2.61
C ARG A 137 -2.08 3.13 1.78
N LEU A 138 -1.96 4.46 1.73
CA LEU A 138 -2.87 5.31 0.92
C LEU A 138 -2.72 5.01 -0.58
N SER A 139 -1.49 4.81 -1.06
CA SER A 139 -1.23 4.47 -2.46
C SER A 139 -1.89 3.14 -2.85
N VAL A 140 -1.77 2.11 -2.02
CA VAL A 140 -2.46 0.82 -2.24
C VAL A 140 -3.97 1.02 -2.27
N ARG A 141 -4.51 1.78 -1.32
CA ARG A 141 -5.96 2.04 -1.25
C ARG A 141 -6.50 2.79 -2.46
N LEU A 142 -5.74 3.78 -2.94
CA LEU A 142 -6.08 4.49 -4.18
C LEU A 142 -6.11 3.53 -5.37
N GLN A 143 -5.13 2.65 -5.50
CA GLN A 143 -5.08 1.67 -6.58
C GLN A 143 -6.29 0.72 -6.56
N GLU A 144 -6.69 0.23 -5.39
CA GLU A 144 -7.90 -0.58 -5.22
C GLU A 144 -9.16 0.18 -5.68
N LEU A 145 -9.30 1.46 -5.26
CA LEU A 145 -10.44 2.29 -5.67
C LEU A 145 -10.48 2.52 -7.18
N TYR A 146 -9.34 2.78 -7.81
CA TYR A 146 -9.27 2.91 -9.27
C TYR A 146 -9.72 1.64 -9.99
N GLN A 147 -9.32 0.47 -9.50
CA GLN A 147 -9.77 -0.81 -10.07
C GLN A 147 -11.29 -0.98 -9.93
N GLN A 148 -11.88 -0.64 -8.78
CA GLN A 148 -13.33 -0.70 -8.56
C GLN A 148 -14.09 0.26 -9.50
N VAL A 149 -13.60 1.50 -9.66
CA VAL A 149 -14.22 2.46 -10.59
C VAL A 149 -14.19 1.96 -12.03
N ASN A 150 -13.07 1.43 -12.48
CA ASN A 150 -12.94 0.88 -13.83
C ASN A 150 -13.89 -0.31 -14.05
N GLN A 151 -14.04 -1.18 -13.05
CA GLN A 151 -14.98 -2.30 -13.12
C GLN A 151 -16.43 -1.80 -13.29
N ILE A 152 -16.85 -0.84 -12.45
CA ILE A 152 -18.21 -0.25 -12.54
C ILE A 152 -18.44 0.42 -13.90
N GLN A 153 -17.44 1.10 -14.44
CA GLN A 153 -17.55 1.73 -15.76
C GLN A 153 -17.75 0.67 -16.87
N ASN A 154 -17.00 -0.42 -16.82
CA ASN A 154 -17.15 -1.52 -17.78
C ASN A 154 -18.53 -2.18 -17.70
N GLU A 155 -19.02 -2.45 -16.50
CA GLU A 155 -20.37 -2.98 -16.27
C GLU A 155 -21.46 -2.03 -16.83
N ARG A 156 -21.30 -0.73 -16.65
CA ARG A 156 -22.22 0.27 -17.22
C ARG A 156 -22.24 0.27 -18.74
N ILE A 157 -21.08 0.14 -19.38
CA ILE A 157 -20.96 0.06 -20.84
C ILE A 157 -21.64 -1.21 -21.35
N GLU A 158 -21.43 -2.34 -20.71
CA GLU A 158 -22.06 -3.60 -21.07
C GLU A 158 -23.58 -3.54 -20.90
N PHE A 159 -24.06 -2.99 -19.81
CA PHE A 159 -25.50 -2.78 -19.58
C PHE A 159 -26.14 -1.87 -20.64
N ALA A 160 -25.45 -0.78 -21.02
CA ALA A 160 -25.94 0.12 -22.07
C ALA A 160 -26.07 -0.58 -23.42
N ARG A 161 -25.09 -1.43 -23.79
CA ARG A 161 -25.14 -2.25 -25.01
C ARG A 161 -26.31 -3.23 -25.00
N LEU A 162 -26.48 -3.94 -23.91
CA LEU A 162 -27.58 -4.89 -23.74
C LEU A 162 -28.95 -4.21 -23.83
N HIS A 163 -29.09 -3.03 -23.24
CA HIS A 163 -30.30 -2.23 -23.29
C HIS A 163 -30.61 -1.79 -24.73
N GLU A 164 -29.60 -1.37 -25.49
CA GLU A 164 -29.78 -0.96 -26.92
C GLU A 164 -30.21 -2.16 -27.78
N ASP A 165 -29.58 -3.32 -27.61
CA ASP A 165 -29.94 -4.53 -28.34
C ASP A 165 -31.35 -5.00 -28.03
N LEU A 166 -31.76 -4.98 -26.77
CA LEU A 166 -33.12 -5.33 -26.36
C LEU A 166 -34.16 -4.36 -26.94
N SER A 167 -33.86 -3.07 -26.94
CA SER A 167 -34.73 -2.04 -27.54
C SER A 167 -34.90 -2.26 -29.04
N ARG A 168 -33.82 -2.63 -29.75
CA ARG A 168 -33.84 -2.99 -31.17
C ARG A 168 -34.72 -4.20 -31.44
N GLN A 169 -34.59 -5.27 -30.64
CA GLN A 169 -35.41 -6.47 -30.76
C GLN A 169 -36.90 -6.19 -30.51
N LEU A 170 -37.21 -5.36 -29.51
CA LEU A 170 -38.58 -4.95 -29.21
C LEU A 170 -39.20 -4.20 -30.39
N GLN A 171 -38.48 -3.25 -31.00
CA GLN A 171 -38.96 -2.53 -32.18
C GLN A 171 -39.21 -3.46 -33.38
N GLU A 172 -38.32 -4.41 -33.63
CA GLU A 172 -38.46 -5.40 -34.68
C GLU A 172 -39.69 -6.29 -34.46
N ASN A 173 -39.86 -6.80 -33.24
CA ASN A 173 -41.02 -7.62 -32.89
C ASN A 173 -42.33 -6.84 -33.00
N THR A 174 -42.36 -5.57 -32.59
CA THR A 174 -43.53 -4.69 -32.73
C THR A 174 -43.88 -4.51 -34.23
N ARG A 175 -42.91 -4.25 -35.12
CA ARG A 175 -43.15 -4.16 -36.58
C ARG A 175 -43.68 -5.46 -37.14
N LYS A 176 -43.19 -6.63 -36.72
CA LYS A 176 -43.70 -7.93 -37.16
C LYS A 176 -45.16 -8.14 -36.74
N LEU A 177 -45.51 -7.76 -35.52
CA LEU A 177 -46.88 -7.83 -35.00
C LEU A 177 -47.81 -6.92 -35.78
N ASP A 178 -47.43 -5.67 -36.07
CA ASP A 178 -48.23 -4.72 -36.89
C ASP A 178 -48.47 -5.27 -38.30
N GLN A 179 -47.47 -5.88 -38.92
CA GLN A 179 -47.64 -6.54 -40.23
C GLN A 179 -48.63 -7.70 -40.20
N LEU A 180 -48.55 -8.55 -39.15
CA LEU A 180 -49.48 -9.67 -38.99
C LEU A 180 -50.92 -9.18 -38.75
N LEU A 181 -51.13 -8.14 -37.97
CA LEU A 181 -52.42 -7.52 -37.73
C LEU A 181 -53.02 -6.91 -39.03
N ALA A 182 -52.20 -6.23 -39.82
CA ALA A 182 -52.61 -5.68 -41.10
C ALA A 182 -53.05 -6.79 -42.09
N LEU A 183 -52.30 -7.89 -42.15
CA LEU A 183 -52.65 -9.05 -42.97
C LEU A 183 -53.97 -9.73 -42.53
N SER A 184 -54.20 -9.82 -41.22
CA SER A 184 -55.42 -10.38 -40.65
C SER A 184 -56.65 -9.51 -40.93
N ALA A 185 -56.51 -8.18 -40.79
CA ALA A 185 -57.55 -7.23 -41.09
C ALA A 185 -57.93 -7.24 -42.58
N GLY A 186 -56.93 -7.33 -43.50
CA GLY A 186 -57.16 -7.46 -44.95
C GLY A 186 -57.91 -8.76 -45.36
N ARG A 187 -57.69 -9.84 -44.62
CA ARG A 187 -58.44 -11.09 -44.84
C ARG A 187 -59.90 -11.00 -44.40
N LEU A 188 -60.21 -10.27 -43.31
CA LEU A 188 -61.56 -10.06 -42.83
C LEU A 188 -62.39 -9.18 -43.77
N THR A 189 -61.79 -8.11 -44.32
CA THR A 189 -62.46 -7.24 -45.30
C THR A 189 -62.68 -7.94 -46.67
N GLY A 190 -61.74 -8.79 -47.10
CA GLY A 190 -61.91 -9.62 -48.31
C GLY A 190 -63.02 -10.66 -48.13
N ALA A 191 -63.17 -11.28 -46.96
CA ALA A 191 -64.26 -12.25 -46.69
C ALA A 191 -65.65 -11.60 -46.66
N GLN A 192 -65.76 -10.38 -46.14
CA GLN A 192 -67.03 -9.59 -46.20
C GLN A 192 -67.41 -9.15 -47.56
N SER A 193 -66.48 -8.84 -48.47
CA SER A 193 -66.75 -8.48 -49.85
C SER A 193 -67.31 -9.66 -50.70
N ILE A 194 -66.85 -10.91 -50.38
CA ILE A 194 -67.35 -12.11 -51.06
C ILE A 194 -68.78 -12.43 -50.63
N ILE A 195 -69.14 -12.20 -49.37
CA ILE A 195 -70.51 -12.44 -48.88
C ILE A 195 -71.54 -11.44 -49.45
N LEU A 196 -71.16 -10.21 -49.75
CA LEU A 196 -72.05 -9.16 -50.33
C LEU A 196 -72.26 -9.28 -51.81
N HIS A 197 -71.43 -9.95 -52.58
CA HIS A 197 -71.56 -10.09 -54.05
C HIS A 197 -72.09 -11.49 -54.47
N GLY A 198 -72.25 -12.42 -53.53
CA GLY A 198 -72.80 -13.75 -53.85
C GLY A 198 -74.34 -13.89 -53.82
N GLY A 199 -75.08 -12.82 -53.58
CA GLY A 199 -76.54 -12.79 -53.39
C GLY A 199 -77.41 -12.24 -54.51
N LYS A 200 -76.94 -12.28 -55.77
CA LYS A 200 -77.81 -11.93 -56.88
C LYS A 200 -77.62 -12.91 -58.05
N SER A 201 -78.36 -13.95 -58.08
CA SER A 201 -79.01 -14.46 -59.29
C SER A 201 -79.71 -15.79 -58.99
N VAL A 202 -81.00 -15.75 -58.82
CA VAL A 202 -81.98 -16.73 -59.37
C VAL A 202 -83.34 -16.06 -59.34
N VAL A 203 -83.79 -15.67 -60.46
CA VAL A 203 -85.09 -15.89 -61.20
C VAL A 203 -85.02 -15.32 -62.55
#